data_a8293959d078723f08342af25aed57a7
#
_entry.id   a8293959d078723f08342af25aed57a7
#
_cell.length_a   1.000
_cell.length_b   1.000
_cell.length_c   1.000
_cell.angle_alpha   90.00
_cell.angle_beta   90.00
_cell.angle_gamma   90.00
#
_symmetry.space_group_name_H-M   'P 1'
#
loop_
_entity.id
_entity.type
_entity.pdbx_description
1 polymer ?
#
loop_
_entity_poly.entity_id
_entity_poly.type
_entity_poly.pdbx_seq_one_letter_code
_entity_poly.pdbx_strand_id
1 'polypeptide(L)'
;MTQPEARSTLPADYESQLRESHLRPLWMANVSAVMRAEPGQPLRRAQPHMWHWREVRERLLRAGELVDVAQAERRVLILINPGHTSPDGVSADSSLFVGAQLVLPGEVTSRHRHSAAATRFVVEGSSAVTVVNGERLAMEPGDLILTPPHHWHEHVNEGTEHVIWLDMLDAPISSHLDAVYFEGSPRTPVSEQLPERQAYRAPGLVPYRSPSATPLRYPMLRYRWADVQKALEALASSADRAQAVHLMYANPETGASVLEPYGYSARLLRPSEEVAPMLTSASAVYHVVSGQGESEVGGRTFSWEQGDVIAVPSQTKVRHRNGSASRAAYLLQVDNAPLQSKLGWYREFA
;
A
#
# COMPACT_ATOMS: atom_id res chain seq x y z
N MET A 1 -29.79 25.87 8.98
CA MET A 1 -31.18 25.43 9.20
C MET A 1 -31.14 23.97 9.66
N THR A 2 -31.21 23.75 10.96
CA THR A 2 -31.30 22.43 11.59
C THR A 2 -32.69 21.86 11.28
N GLN A 3 -32.75 20.81 10.43
CA GLN A 3 -33.97 20.04 10.31
C GLN A 3 -34.19 19.22 11.58
N PRO A 4 -35.41 19.15 12.12
CA PRO A 4 -35.71 18.39 13.30
C PRO A 4 -35.51 16.88 13.01
N GLU A 5 -34.81 16.21 13.90
CA GLU A 5 -34.79 14.74 13.96
C GLU A 5 -36.20 14.22 14.24
N ALA A 6 -36.95 13.99 13.18
CA ALA A 6 -38.16 13.19 13.29
C ALA A 6 -37.73 11.71 13.44
N ARG A 7 -37.42 11.28 14.66
CA ARG A 7 -37.40 9.87 15.01
C ARG A 7 -38.84 9.36 14.90
N SER A 8 -39.17 8.77 13.76
CA SER A 8 -40.39 7.99 13.61
C SER A 8 -40.29 6.80 14.58
N THR A 9 -41.02 6.87 15.69
CA THR A 9 -41.15 5.72 16.58
C THR A 9 -42.12 4.73 15.93
N LEU A 10 -41.60 3.61 15.50
CA LEU A 10 -42.42 2.48 15.06
C LEU A 10 -43.04 1.80 16.28
N PRO A 11 -44.26 1.17 16.12
CA PRO A 11 -44.78 0.29 17.13
C PRO A 11 -43.79 -0.85 17.44
N ALA A 12 -43.63 -1.18 18.71
CA ALA A 12 -42.62 -2.15 19.17
C ALA A 12 -42.82 -3.56 18.59
N ASP A 13 -44.08 -3.94 18.37
CA ASP A 13 -44.43 -5.19 17.70
C ASP A 13 -43.99 -5.24 16.24
N TYR A 14 -44.10 -4.12 15.51
CA TYR A 14 -43.65 -4.00 14.14
C TYR A 14 -42.13 -4.01 14.06
N GLU A 15 -41.43 -3.31 14.97
CA GLU A 15 -39.97 -3.39 15.05
C GLU A 15 -39.47 -4.81 15.31
N SER A 16 -40.19 -5.58 16.17
CA SER A 16 -39.86 -6.98 16.43
C SER A 16 -40.01 -7.85 15.18
N GLN A 17 -41.13 -7.70 14.45
CA GLN A 17 -41.38 -8.40 13.20
C GLN A 17 -40.32 -8.12 12.15
N LEU A 18 -39.89 -6.85 12.04
CA LEU A 18 -38.84 -6.48 11.10
C LEU A 18 -37.50 -7.13 11.49
N ARG A 19 -37.15 -7.15 12.77
CA ARG A 19 -35.90 -7.80 13.25
C ARG A 19 -35.94 -9.30 13.02
N GLU A 20 -37.04 -9.98 13.33
CA GLU A 20 -37.21 -11.41 13.10
C GLU A 20 -37.13 -11.78 11.61
N SER A 21 -37.56 -10.87 10.74
CA SER A 21 -37.45 -11.00 9.29
C SER A 21 -36.12 -10.48 8.70
N HIS A 22 -35.14 -10.09 9.53
CA HIS A 22 -33.87 -9.48 9.13
C HIS A 22 -34.07 -8.22 8.25
N LEU A 23 -35.13 -7.47 8.49
CA LEU A 23 -35.42 -6.21 7.78
C LEU A 23 -35.09 -5.01 8.65
N ARG A 24 -34.60 -3.95 8.03
CA ARG A 24 -34.32 -2.66 8.68
C ARG A 24 -34.94 -1.53 7.87
N PRO A 25 -35.79 -0.66 8.47
CA PRO A 25 -36.37 0.48 7.76
C PRO A 25 -35.27 1.46 7.34
N LEU A 26 -35.23 1.81 6.05
CA LEU A 26 -34.26 2.75 5.52
C LEU A 26 -34.34 4.12 6.19
N TRP A 27 -35.53 4.60 6.46
CA TRP A 27 -35.78 5.92 7.11
C TRP A 27 -35.37 5.98 8.58
N MET A 28 -35.21 4.85 9.24
CA MET A 28 -34.67 4.75 10.61
C MET A 28 -33.17 4.48 10.64
N ALA A 29 -32.59 4.01 9.53
CA ALA A 29 -31.16 3.98 9.36
C ALA A 29 -30.68 5.43 9.23
N ASN A 30 -29.62 5.80 9.89
CA ASN A 30 -29.02 7.13 9.67
C ASN A 30 -28.33 7.16 8.30
N VAL A 31 -29.11 6.96 7.24
CA VAL A 31 -28.66 6.92 5.84
C VAL A 31 -28.08 8.26 5.45
N SER A 32 -28.60 9.34 6.03
CA SER A 32 -28.01 10.68 5.83
C SER A 32 -26.56 10.73 6.29
N ALA A 33 -26.20 10.03 7.35
CA ALA A 33 -24.82 9.95 7.81
C ALA A 33 -23.94 9.10 6.89
N VAL A 34 -24.50 8.12 6.17
CA VAL A 34 -23.76 7.21 5.29
C VAL A 34 -23.72 7.72 3.84
N MET A 35 -24.75 8.45 3.39
CA MET A 35 -24.94 8.84 1.99
C MET A 35 -24.76 10.35 1.71
N ARG A 36 -24.53 11.16 2.74
CA ARG A 36 -24.42 12.62 2.62
C ARG A 36 -23.06 13.16 3.09
N ALA A 37 -21.98 12.46 2.75
CA ALA A 37 -20.67 13.03 2.94
C ALA A 37 -20.50 14.25 2.04
N GLU A 38 -20.23 15.41 2.62
CA GLU A 38 -19.82 16.60 1.88
C GLU A 38 -18.42 16.36 1.30
N PRO A 39 -18.09 16.88 0.11
CA PRO A 39 -16.73 16.85 -0.40
C PRO A 39 -15.73 17.37 0.65
N GLY A 40 -14.71 16.61 0.96
CA GLY A 40 -13.73 16.93 2.01
C GLY A 40 -14.16 16.63 3.45
N GLN A 41 -15.38 16.10 3.67
CA GLN A 41 -15.87 15.65 4.98
C GLN A 41 -16.41 14.22 4.90
N PRO A 42 -15.60 13.23 4.54
CA PRO A 42 -16.06 11.85 4.44
C PRO A 42 -16.39 11.25 5.80
N LEU A 43 -17.31 10.31 5.82
CA LEU A 43 -17.61 9.47 6.97
C LEU A 43 -16.51 8.41 7.13
N ARG A 44 -15.31 8.88 7.39
CA ARG A 44 -14.13 8.00 7.48
C ARG A 44 -13.93 7.48 8.90
N ARG A 45 -13.51 6.24 8.99
CA ARG A 45 -12.99 5.67 10.22
C ARG A 45 -11.48 5.96 10.36
N ALA A 46 -10.72 5.85 9.28
CA ALA A 46 -9.30 6.17 9.28
C ALA A 46 -9.03 7.66 9.58
N GLN A 47 -7.95 7.93 10.30
CA GLN A 47 -7.48 9.27 10.67
C GLN A 47 -6.12 9.55 10.02
N PRO A 48 -5.76 10.83 9.73
CA PRO A 48 -4.40 11.20 9.43
C PRO A 48 -3.47 10.70 10.54
N HIS A 49 -2.48 9.88 10.19
CA HIS A 49 -1.55 9.30 11.16
C HIS A 49 -0.19 9.07 10.54
N MET A 50 0.83 9.07 11.39
CA MET A 50 2.20 8.74 11.00
C MET A 50 2.79 7.76 11.99
N TRP A 51 3.44 6.73 11.47
CA TRP A 51 4.26 5.80 12.23
C TRP A 51 5.72 6.16 12.04
N HIS A 52 6.40 6.46 13.14
CA HIS A 52 7.83 6.72 13.12
C HIS A 52 8.59 5.41 12.92
N TRP A 53 9.41 5.35 11.87
CA TRP A 53 10.18 4.16 11.53
C TRP A 53 11.08 3.69 12.66
N ARG A 54 11.74 4.61 13.35
CA ARG A 54 12.60 4.30 14.48
C ARG A 54 11.85 3.45 15.53
N GLU A 55 10.60 3.80 15.84
CA GLU A 55 9.80 3.05 16.82
C GLU A 55 9.34 1.68 16.27
N VAL A 56 8.89 1.64 15.02
CA VAL A 56 8.47 0.40 14.37
C VAL A 56 9.65 -0.56 14.29
N ARG A 57 10.80 -0.07 13.84
CA ARG A 57 12.03 -0.85 13.71
C ARG A 57 12.51 -1.44 15.05
N GLU A 58 12.57 -0.62 16.10
CA GLU A 58 12.98 -1.06 17.44
C GLU A 58 12.10 -2.21 17.94
N ARG A 59 10.76 -2.04 17.83
CA ARG A 59 9.80 -3.07 18.23
C ARG A 59 9.88 -4.33 17.37
N LEU A 60 10.12 -4.17 16.07
CA LEU A 60 10.24 -5.29 15.13
C LEU A 60 11.52 -6.12 15.40
N LEU A 61 12.66 -5.47 15.64
CA LEU A 61 13.90 -6.15 16.02
C LEU A 61 13.73 -6.87 17.35
N ARG A 62 13.06 -6.25 18.33
CA ARG A 62 12.73 -6.89 19.60
C ARG A 62 11.83 -8.11 19.40
N ALA A 63 10.87 -8.07 18.48
CA ALA A 63 10.08 -9.25 18.12
C ALA A 63 10.94 -10.38 17.54
N GLY A 64 12.01 -10.05 16.81
CA GLY A 64 13.01 -11.01 16.31
C GLY A 64 13.72 -11.79 17.41
N GLU A 65 13.93 -11.15 18.57
CA GLU A 65 14.55 -11.81 19.74
C GLU A 65 13.54 -12.65 20.55
N LEU A 66 12.25 -12.31 20.49
CA LEU A 66 11.22 -12.91 21.34
C LEU A 66 10.46 -14.05 20.67
N VAL A 67 10.33 -14.02 19.35
CA VAL A 67 9.45 -14.92 18.60
C VAL A 67 10.23 -15.58 17.46
N ASP A 68 10.29 -16.91 17.48
CA ASP A 68 10.85 -17.69 16.39
C ASP A 68 9.96 -17.63 15.14
N VAL A 69 10.58 -17.66 13.96
CA VAL A 69 9.84 -17.65 12.67
C VAL A 69 8.91 -18.85 12.53
N ALA A 70 9.27 -20.01 13.10
CA ALA A 70 8.41 -21.19 13.08
C ALA A 70 7.15 -21.03 13.93
N GLN A 71 7.18 -20.21 14.99
CA GLN A 71 6.01 -19.89 15.82
C GLN A 71 5.16 -18.79 15.23
N ALA A 72 5.81 -17.77 14.62
CA ALA A 72 5.12 -16.61 14.07
C ALA A 72 4.61 -16.87 12.66
N GLU A 73 5.02 -17.96 11.98
CA GLU A 73 4.92 -18.13 10.52
C GLU A 73 5.59 -16.96 9.75
N ARG A 74 5.33 -15.74 10.19
CA ARG A 74 5.91 -14.48 9.70
C ARG A 74 5.95 -13.45 10.83
N ARG A 75 7.11 -12.85 11.04
CA ARG A 75 7.25 -11.74 12.01
C ARG A 75 6.89 -10.43 11.36
N VAL A 76 5.62 -10.05 11.48
CA VAL A 76 5.05 -8.82 10.91
C VAL A 76 4.43 -7.99 12.02
N LEU A 77 4.80 -6.71 12.10
CA LEU A 77 4.08 -5.72 12.89
C LEU A 77 3.17 -4.93 11.98
N ILE A 78 1.87 -5.04 12.22
CA ILE A 78 0.84 -4.37 11.42
C ILE A 78 0.75 -2.90 11.86
N LEU A 79 0.77 -1.98 10.90
CA LEU A 79 0.53 -0.56 11.12
C LEU A 79 -0.99 -0.31 11.20
N ILE A 80 -1.52 -0.23 12.41
CA ILE A 80 -2.96 -0.07 12.64
C ILE A 80 -3.31 1.40 12.75
N ASN A 81 -4.25 1.86 11.92
CA ASN A 81 -4.74 3.23 12.01
C ASN A 81 -5.54 3.47 13.30
N PRO A 82 -5.22 4.52 14.08
CA PRO A 82 -5.90 4.77 15.36
C PRO A 82 -7.38 5.09 15.23
N GLY A 83 -7.89 5.41 14.06
CA GLY A 83 -9.31 5.56 13.78
C GLY A 83 -10.07 4.23 13.66
N HIS A 84 -9.37 3.10 13.56
CA HIS A 84 -9.97 1.77 13.52
C HIS A 84 -10.12 1.24 14.95
N THR A 85 -11.33 1.33 15.48
CA THR A 85 -11.66 0.93 16.86
C THR A 85 -12.06 -0.54 17.01
N SER A 86 -12.20 -1.28 15.89
CA SER A 86 -12.46 -2.71 15.93
C SER A 86 -11.22 -3.48 16.40
N PRO A 87 -11.35 -4.46 17.29
CA PRO A 87 -10.25 -5.37 17.65
C PRO A 87 -9.64 -6.08 16.43
N ASP A 88 -10.44 -6.26 15.37
CA ASP A 88 -10.03 -6.89 14.11
C ASP A 88 -9.47 -5.88 13.09
N GLY A 89 -9.30 -4.61 13.47
CA GLY A 89 -8.73 -3.56 12.62
C GLY A 89 -7.28 -3.88 12.30
N VAL A 90 -7.01 -4.31 11.07
CA VAL A 90 -5.67 -4.73 10.59
C VAL A 90 -5.21 -3.89 9.40
N SER A 91 -5.52 -2.60 9.38
CA SER A 91 -5.24 -1.77 8.22
C SER A 91 -4.67 -0.39 8.56
N ALA A 92 -3.81 0.12 7.69
CA ALA A 92 -3.24 1.45 7.78
C ALA A 92 -4.24 2.55 7.36
N ASP A 93 -5.17 2.19 6.48
CA ASP A 93 -6.33 3.00 6.11
C ASP A 93 -7.58 2.12 5.95
N SER A 94 -8.63 2.60 5.30
CA SER A 94 -9.88 1.85 5.13
C SER A 94 -9.75 0.66 4.16
N SER A 95 -8.72 0.59 3.37
CA SER A 95 -8.57 -0.40 2.28
C SER A 95 -7.23 -1.12 2.29
N LEU A 96 -6.16 -0.50 2.79
CA LEU A 96 -4.79 -0.97 2.65
C LEU A 96 -4.25 -1.54 3.98
N PHE A 97 -3.85 -2.80 3.97
CA PHE A 97 -2.97 -3.37 4.98
C PHE A 97 -1.54 -2.91 4.73
N VAL A 98 -0.85 -2.47 5.78
CA VAL A 98 0.60 -2.24 5.78
C VAL A 98 1.19 -2.91 6.99
N GLY A 99 2.22 -3.72 6.79
CA GLY A 99 2.96 -4.39 7.86
C GLY A 99 4.45 -4.34 7.63
N ALA A 100 5.23 -4.13 8.69
CA ALA A 100 6.67 -4.25 8.65
C ALA A 100 7.07 -5.69 8.97
N GLN A 101 7.71 -6.39 8.04
CA GLN A 101 8.15 -7.78 8.18
C GLN A 101 9.67 -7.86 8.35
N LEU A 102 10.09 -8.72 9.28
CA LEU A 102 11.50 -9.03 9.59
C LEU A 102 11.82 -10.47 9.25
N VAL A 103 12.91 -10.67 8.53
CA VAL A 103 13.52 -12.00 8.31
C VAL A 103 14.99 -11.95 8.72
N LEU A 104 15.35 -12.77 9.68
CA LEU A 104 16.72 -12.87 10.20
C LEU A 104 17.62 -13.73 9.29
N PRO A 105 18.95 -13.66 9.45
CA PRO A 105 19.87 -14.48 8.69
C PRO A 105 19.55 -15.97 8.74
N GLY A 106 19.55 -16.63 7.58
CA GLY A 106 19.29 -18.07 7.44
C GLY A 106 17.83 -18.47 7.55
N GLU A 107 16.90 -17.54 7.79
CA GLU A 107 15.48 -17.86 7.89
C GLU A 107 14.82 -18.02 6.52
N VAL A 108 13.86 -18.95 6.50
CA VAL A 108 12.98 -19.22 5.37
C VAL A 108 11.53 -19.14 5.85
N THR A 109 10.72 -18.29 5.22
CA THR A 109 9.28 -18.26 5.53
C THR A 109 8.55 -19.42 4.87
N SER A 110 7.41 -19.82 5.43
CA SER A 110 6.58 -20.87 4.83
C SER A 110 6.05 -20.45 3.44
N ARG A 111 6.16 -21.38 2.48
CA ARG A 111 5.60 -21.17 1.14
C ARG A 111 4.08 -21.19 1.19
N HIS A 112 3.45 -20.19 0.61
CA HIS A 112 2.00 -20.06 0.61
C HIS A 112 1.51 -19.25 -0.60
N ARG A 113 0.21 -19.22 -0.78
CA ARG A 113 -0.49 -18.31 -1.70
C ARG A 113 -1.79 -17.82 -1.06
N HIS A 114 -2.26 -16.67 -1.50
CA HIS A 114 -3.50 -16.07 -1.02
C HIS A 114 -4.20 -15.26 -2.12
N SER A 115 -5.48 -14.95 -1.90
CA SER A 115 -6.28 -14.15 -2.83
C SER A 115 -5.86 -12.68 -2.84
N ALA A 116 -5.44 -12.13 -1.69
CA ALA A 116 -4.99 -10.76 -1.63
C ALA A 116 -3.77 -10.52 -2.55
N ALA A 117 -3.78 -9.40 -3.27
CA ALA A 117 -2.58 -8.91 -3.93
C ALA A 117 -1.61 -8.36 -2.87
N ALA A 118 -0.33 -8.66 -3.00
CA ALA A 118 0.70 -8.17 -2.09
C ALA A 118 1.86 -7.53 -2.84
N THR A 119 2.39 -6.45 -2.27
CA THR A 119 3.67 -5.88 -2.68
C THR A 119 4.59 -5.77 -1.49
N ARG A 120 5.88 -5.79 -1.75
CA ARG A 120 6.92 -5.60 -0.76
C ARG A 120 7.78 -4.43 -1.17
N PHE A 121 7.90 -3.47 -0.28
CA PHE A 121 8.85 -2.37 -0.43
C PHE A 121 10.00 -2.58 0.56
N VAL A 122 11.20 -2.85 0.04
CA VAL A 122 12.36 -3.18 0.87
C VAL A 122 12.88 -1.92 1.55
N VAL A 123 13.00 -1.96 2.89
CA VAL A 123 13.46 -0.81 3.69
C VAL A 123 14.90 -0.99 4.13
N GLU A 124 15.27 -2.17 4.64
CA GLU A 124 16.61 -2.45 5.16
C GLU A 124 17.09 -3.84 4.74
N GLY A 125 18.40 -3.94 4.48
CA GLY A 125 19.07 -5.20 4.12
C GLY A 125 18.94 -5.54 2.64
N SER A 126 19.86 -6.36 2.12
CA SER A 126 19.96 -6.67 0.69
C SER A 126 20.22 -8.15 0.37
N SER A 127 20.13 -9.00 1.37
CA SER A 127 20.52 -10.41 1.23
C SER A 127 19.35 -11.38 1.14
N ALA A 128 18.11 -10.89 1.23
CA ALA A 128 16.95 -11.73 1.07
C ALA A 128 16.52 -11.84 -0.41
N VAL A 129 15.76 -12.90 -0.66
CA VAL A 129 15.15 -13.21 -1.93
C VAL A 129 13.67 -13.52 -1.69
N THR A 130 12.80 -12.94 -2.51
CA THR A 130 11.42 -13.40 -2.65
C THR A 130 11.35 -14.33 -3.85
N VAL A 131 10.80 -15.53 -3.68
CA VAL A 131 10.55 -16.46 -4.78
C VAL A 131 9.06 -16.42 -5.10
N VAL A 132 8.69 -16.06 -6.33
CA VAL A 132 7.29 -15.97 -6.79
C VAL A 132 7.08 -16.91 -7.96
N ASN A 133 6.26 -17.95 -7.80
CA ASN A 133 6.07 -19.02 -8.79
C ASN A 133 7.40 -19.58 -9.36
N GLY A 134 8.42 -19.69 -8.51
CA GLY A 134 9.75 -20.16 -8.88
C GLY A 134 10.72 -19.07 -9.34
N GLU A 135 10.27 -17.88 -9.71
CA GLU A 135 11.12 -16.76 -10.09
C GLU A 135 11.78 -16.12 -8.86
N ARG A 136 13.12 -16.10 -8.84
CA ARG A 136 13.92 -15.54 -7.74
C ARG A 136 14.12 -14.05 -7.95
N LEU A 137 13.64 -13.27 -7.01
CA LEU A 137 13.68 -11.81 -7.02
C LEU A 137 14.56 -11.34 -5.87
N ALA A 138 15.73 -10.81 -6.17
CA ALA A 138 16.59 -10.21 -5.16
C ALA A 138 15.89 -9.01 -4.50
N MET A 139 16.13 -8.80 -3.22
CA MET A 139 15.54 -7.72 -2.42
C MET A 139 16.61 -6.70 -2.07
N GLU A 140 16.58 -5.55 -2.74
CA GLU A 140 17.49 -4.42 -2.48
C GLU A 140 16.69 -3.25 -1.87
N PRO A 141 17.25 -2.43 -0.98
CA PRO A 141 16.55 -1.31 -0.38
C PRO A 141 15.95 -0.37 -1.43
N GLY A 142 14.66 -0.06 -1.27
CA GLY A 142 13.87 0.75 -2.20
C GLY A 142 13.18 -0.03 -3.31
N ASP A 143 13.49 -1.30 -3.52
CA ASP A 143 12.83 -2.12 -4.54
C ASP A 143 11.36 -2.35 -4.19
N LEU A 144 10.50 -2.30 -5.22
CA LEU A 144 9.12 -2.74 -5.16
C LEU A 144 8.99 -4.12 -5.80
N ILE A 145 8.56 -5.11 -5.01
CA ILE A 145 8.38 -6.50 -5.44
C ILE A 145 6.91 -6.87 -5.39
N LEU A 146 6.41 -7.47 -6.46
CA LEU A 146 5.02 -7.86 -6.61
C LEU A 146 4.83 -9.34 -6.26
N THR A 147 3.79 -9.63 -5.51
CA THR A 147 3.23 -10.97 -5.34
C THR A 147 1.76 -10.92 -5.76
N PRO A 148 1.47 -11.23 -7.02
CA PRO A 148 0.11 -11.19 -7.53
C PRO A 148 -0.81 -12.22 -6.83
N PRO A 149 -2.14 -12.01 -6.86
CA PRO A 149 -3.10 -12.97 -6.31
C PRO A 149 -2.85 -14.40 -6.76
N HIS A 150 -2.96 -15.34 -5.82
CA HIS A 150 -2.82 -16.79 -6.06
C HIS A 150 -1.44 -17.27 -6.53
N HIS A 151 -0.42 -16.41 -6.54
CA HIS A 151 0.95 -16.82 -6.85
C HIS A 151 1.62 -17.42 -5.60
N TRP A 152 2.17 -18.62 -5.77
CA TRP A 152 3.01 -19.24 -4.74
C TRP A 152 4.22 -18.39 -4.44
N HIS A 153 4.48 -18.11 -3.17
CA HIS A 153 5.65 -17.32 -2.78
C HIS A 153 6.20 -17.73 -1.41
N GLU A 154 7.47 -17.44 -1.25
CA GLU A 154 8.25 -17.63 -0.03
C GLU A 154 9.38 -16.60 0.02
N HIS A 155 9.97 -16.41 1.19
CA HIS A 155 11.10 -15.50 1.38
C HIS A 155 12.24 -16.25 2.03
N VAL A 156 13.45 -15.98 1.56
CA VAL A 156 14.69 -16.61 2.06
C VAL A 156 15.69 -15.51 2.32
N ASN A 157 16.26 -15.47 3.52
CA ASN A 157 17.40 -14.62 3.83
C ASN A 157 18.67 -15.47 3.82
N GLU A 158 19.42 -15.39 2.74
CA GLU A 158 20.66 -16.15 2.54
C GLU A 158 21.90 -15.41 3.06
N GLY A 159 21.72 -14.20 3.61
CA GLY A 159 22.81 -13.35 4.06
C GLY A 159 23.15 -13.47 5.54
N THR A 160 23.95 -12.53 6.00
CA THR A 160 24.43 -12.42 7.37
C THR A 160 23.78 -11.29 8.17
N GLU A 161 22.93 -10.49 7.53
CA GLU A 161 22.20 -9.39 8.13
C GLU A 161 20.69 -9.63 8.03
N HIS A 162 19.92 -9.00 8.90
CA HIS A 162 18.46 -9.01 8.79
C HIS A 162 17.98 -8.20 7.58
N VAL A 163 16.80 -8.56 7.09
CA VAL A 163 16.12 -7.80 6.04
C VAL A 163 14.74 -7.41 6.54
N ILE A 164 14.36 -6.13 6.30
CA ILE A 164 13.04 -5.60 6.65
C ILE A 164 12.41 -4.97 5.41
N TRP A 165 11.13 -5.23 5.23
CA TRP A 165 10.31 -4.61 4.19
C TRP A 165 8.94 -4.24 4.70
N LEU A 166 8.24 -3.36 3.98
CA LEU A 166 6.83 -3.09 4.18
C LEU A 166 6.02 -3.99 3.24
N ASP A 167 5.19 -4.86 3.82
CA ASP A 167 4.15 -5.57 3.10
C ASP A 167 2.94 -4.64 2.94
N MET A 168 2.38 -4.57 1.73
CA MET A 168 1.20 -3.79 1.40
C MET A 168 0.21 -4.71 0.67
N LEU A 169 -0.98 -4.94 1.27
CA LEU A 169 -1.96 -5.88 0.76
C LEU A 169 -3.36 -5.26 0.70
N ASP A 170 -4.16 -5.74 -0.26
CA ASP A 170 -5.59 -5.46 -0.36
C ASP A 170 -6.45 -6.39 0.54
N ALA A 171 -5.83 -6.98 1.55
CA ALA A 171 -6.50 -7.88 2.50
C ALA A 171 -7.77 -7.28 3.12
N PRO A 172 -7.85 -5.97 3.50
CA PRO A 172 -9.09 -5.39 3.98
C PRO A 172 -10.23 -5.41 2.95
N ILE A 173 -9.92 -5.24 1.66
CA ILE A 173 -10.91 -5.27 0.59
C ILE A 173 -11.38 -6.70 0.36
N SER A 174 -10.46 -7.65 0.24
CA SER A 174 -10.79 -9.06 0.04
C SER A 174 -11.58 -9.64 1.22
N SER A 175 -11.27 -9.21 2.44
CA SER A 175 -12.02 -9.57 3.64
C SER A 175 -13.46 -9.01 3.62
N HIS A 176 -13.61 -7.73 3.24
CA HIS A 176 -14.93 -7.10 3.15
C HIS A 176 -15.84 -7.75 2.09
N LEU A 177 -15.25 -8.34 1.07
CA LEU A 177 -15.96 -9.04 -0.02
C LEU A 177 -16.10 -10.55 0.22
N ASP A 178 -15.74 -11.05 1.39
CA ASP A 178 -15.70 -12.50 1.70
C ASP A 178 -14.90 -13.34 0.69
N ALA A 179 -13.87 -12.71 0.08
CA ALA A 179 -13.04 -13.30 -0.96
C ALA A 179 -11.67 -13.79 -0.45
N VAL A 180 -11.52 -13.88 0.87
CA VAL A 180 -10.24 -14.32 1.47
C VAL A 180 -10.02 -15.80 1.20
N TYR A 181 -8.84 -16.09 0.66
CA TYR A 181 -8.34 -17.43 0.46
C TYR A 181 -6.87 -17.49 0.86
N PHE A 182 -6.49 -18.49 1.59
CA PHE A 182 -5.11 -18.76 1.99
C PHE A 182 -4.83 -20.25 1.88
N GLU A 183 -3.69 -20.60 1.29
CA GLU A 183 -3.22 -21.98 1.16
C GLU A 183 -1.71 -22.06 1.46
N GLY A 184 -1.36 -22.85 2.46
CA GLY A 184 0.02 -23.23 2.73
C GLY A 184 0.44 -24.41 1.87
N SER A 185 1.66 -24.40 1.37
CA SER A 185 2.24 -25.56 0.68
C SER A 185 2.94 -26.47 1.68
N PRO A 186 2.71 -27.80 1.66
CA PRO A 186 3.68 -28.71 2.26
C PRO A 186 5.04 -28.42 1.60
N ARG A 187 6.11 -28.39 2.42
CA ARG A 187 7.47 -28.11 1.96
C ARG A 187 7.88 -29.10 0.86
N THR A 188 7.62 -28.74 -0.37
CA THR A 188 8.32 -29.29 -1.50
C THR A 188 9.36 -28.27 -1.88
N PRO A 189 10.66 -28.59 -1.94
CA PRO A 189 11.66 -27.70 -2.51
C PRO A 189 11.15 -27.28 -3.87
N VAL A 190 11.20 -25.98 -4.19
CA VAL A 190 10.94 -25.53 -5.56
C VAL A 190 12.01 -26.18 -6.41
N SER A 191 11.62 -27.18 -7.20
CA SER A 191 12.53 -28.01 -7.98
C SER A 191 13.26 -27.24 -9.09
N GLU A 192 12.76 -26.08 -9.46
CA GLU A 192 13.41 -25.17 -10.41
C GLU A 192 13.22 -23.72 -9.93
N GLN A 193 14.31 -23.08 -9.55
CA GLN A 193 14.36 -21.65 -9.32
C GLN A 193 14.71 -20.98 -10.64
N LEU A 194 13.77 -20.22 -11.17
CA LEU A 194 13.95 -19.49 -12.41
C LEU A 194 14.65 -18.15 -12.12
N PRO A 195 15.58 -17.72 -12.98
CA PRO A 195 16.16 -16.39 -12.83
C PRO A 195 15.10 -15.30 -13.05
N GLU A 196 15.30 -14.16 -12.43
CA GLU A 196 14.47 -12.98 -12.62
C GLU A 196 14.40 -12.58 -14.11
N ARG A 197 13.18 -12.34 -14.61
CA ARG A 197 12.95 -11.89 -15.98
C ARG A 197 13.57 -10.53 -16.25
N GLN A 198 14.42 -10.43 -17.28
CA GLN A 198 15.16 -9.22 -17.65
C GLN A 198 14.51 -8.44 -18.81
N ALA A 199 13.55 -9.05 -19.50
CA ALA A 199 13.06 -8.58 -20.80
C ALA A 199 12.36 -7.20 -20.77
N TYR A 200 11.92 -6.75 -19.60
CA TYR A 200 11.17 -5.49 -19.44
C TYR A 200 11.98 -4.38 -18.74
N ARG A 201 13.28 -4.58 -18.54
CA ARG A 201 14.11 -3.61 -17.81
C ARG A 201 14.52 -2.38 -18.64
N ALA A 202 14.48 -2.49 -19.96
CA ALA A 202 14.82 -1.36 -20.82
C ALA A 202 13.59 -0.47 -21.03
N PRO A 203 13.62 0.82 -20.62
CA PRO A 203 12.49 1.71 -20.81
C PRO A 203 12.07 1.81 -22.28
N GLY A 204 10.76 1.71 -22.53
CA GLY A 204 10.18 1.84 -23.86
C GLY A 204 10.38 0.63 -24.77
N LEU A 205 11.00 -0.44 -24.29
CA LEU A 205 11.16 -1.69 -25.04
C LEU A 205 10.43 -2.83 -24.33
N VAL A 206 9.56 -3.50 -25.08
CA VAL A 206 8.85 -4.71 -24.63
C VAL A 206 9.06 -5.83 -25.63
N PRO A 207 9.04 -7.10 -25.21
CA PRO A 207 9.11 -8.24 -26.15
C PRO A 207 8.02 -8.13 -27.20
N TYR A 208 8.39 -8.33 -28.48
CA TYR A 208 7.41 -8.27 -29.56
C TYR A 208 6.31 -9.31 -29.36
N ARG A 209 5.08 -8.86 -29.50
CA ARG A 209 3.87 -9.70 -29.50
C ARG A 209 3.02 -9.39 -30.72
N SER A 210 2.31 -10.40 -31.20
CA SER A 210 1.27 -10.18 -32.21
C SER A 210 0.22 -9.19 -31.68
N PRO A 211 -0.31 -8.28 -32.52
CA PRO A 211 -1.38 -7.36 -32.13
C PRO A 211 -2.63 -8.04 -31.55
N SER A 212 -2.84 -9.31 -31.87
CA SER A 212 -3.95 -10.13 -31.35
C SER A 212 -3.62 -10.84 -30.02
N ALA A 213 -2.38 -10.78 -29.52
CA ALA A 213 -1.99 -11.45 -28.30
C ALA A 213 -2.49 -10.67 -27.06
N THR A 214 -3.01 -11.40 -26.09
CA THR A 214 -3.40 -10.79 -24.79
C THR A 214 -2.14 -10.32 -24.05
N PRO A 215 -2.09 -9.08 -23.56
CA PRO A 215 -0.99 -8.60 -22.74
C PRO A 215 -0.79 -9.45 -21.48
N LEU A 216 0.46 -9.61 -21.06
CA LEU A 216 0.74 -10.27 -19.78
C LEU A 216 0.27 -9.40 -18.63
N ARG A 217 -0.49 -10.00 -17.73
CA ARG A 217 -1.00 -9.30 -16.56
C ARG A 217 0.13 -8.88 -15.61
N TYR A 218 1.15 -9.71 -15.44
CA TYR A 218 2.30 -9.48 -14.57
C TYR A 218 3.60 -9.80 -15.29
N PRO A 219 4.02 -8.95 -16.26
CA PRO A 219 5.21 -9.22 -17.09
C PRO A 219 6.51 -9.04 -16.30
N MET A 220 6.50 -8.21 -15.27
CA MET A 220 7.63 -7.88 -14.40
C MET A 220 7.18 -7.90 -12.94
N LEU A 221 7.95 -8.58 -12.07
CA LEU A 221 7.62 -8.74 -10.66
C LEU A 221 8.50 -7.91 -9.73
N ARG A 222 9.59 -7.30 -10.23
CA ARG A 222 10.48 -6.44 -9.45
C ARG A 222 10.74 -5.13 -10.19
N TYR A 223 10.55 -4.03 -9.49
CA TYR A 223 10.88 -2.66 -9.93
C TYR A 223 12.02 -2.14 -9.06
N ARG A 224 13.22 -2.03 -9.65
CA ARG A 224 14.42 -1.68 -8.90
C ARG A 224 14.45 -0.19 -8.57
N TRP A 225 14.77 0.13 -7.34
CA TRP A 225 14.88 1.51 -6.89
C TRP A 225 15.90 2.32 -7.68
N ALA A 226 17.04 1.72 -8.01
CA ALA A 226 18.07 2.40 -8.82
C ALA A 226 17.54 2.91 -10.16
N ASP A 227 16.64 2.17 -10.81
CA ASP A 227 16.00 2.57 -12.07
C ASP A 227 14.96 3.69 -11.83
N VAL A 228 14.17 3.56 -10.77
CA VAL A 228 13.16 4.55 -10.36
C VAL A 228 13.82 5.88 -9.98
N GLN A 229 14.86 5.84 -9.14
CA GLN A 229 15.59 7.02 -8.71
C GLN A 229 16.21 7.74 -9.91
N LYS A 230 16.88 7.02 -10.79
CA LYS A 230 17.46 7.59 -12.02
C LYS A 230 16.39 8.24 -12.91
N ALA A 231 15.23 7.64 -13.04
CA ALA A 231 14.13 8.21 -13.83
C ALA A 231 13.55 9.48 -13.18
N LEU A 232 13.39 9.50 -11.84
CA LEU A 232 12.96 10.68 -11.09
C LEU A 232 13.98 11.83 -11.22
N GLU A 233 15.28 11.55 -11.10
CA GLU A 233 16.34 12.53 -11.25
C GLU A 233 16.40 13.11 -12.67
N ALA A 234 16.23 12.27 -13.70
CA ALA A 234 16.14 12.70 -15.08
C ALA A 234 14.92 13.61 -15.32
N LEU A 235 13.76 13.25 -14.78
CA LEU A 235 12.56 14.09 -14.84
C LEU A 235 12.77 15.41 -14.08
N ALA A 236 13.38 15.38 -12.89
CA ALA A 236 13.68 16.58 -12.11
C ALA A 236 14.61 17.57 -12.84
N SER A 237 15.52 17.04 -13.66
CA SER A 237 16.47 17.84 -14.44
C SER A 237 15.84 18.47 -15.69
N SER A 238 14.82 17.84 -16.27
CA SER A 238 14.15 18.26 -17.51
C SER A 238 12.85 19.02 -17.28
N ALA A 239 12.18 18.79 -16.15
CA ALA A 239 10.90 19.41 -15.86
C ALA A 239 11.05 20.85 -15.35
N ASP A 240 10.13 21.73 -15.77
CA ASP A 240 9.97 23.04 -15.14
C ASP A 240 9.76 22.86 -13.62
N ARG A 241 10.29 23.80 -12.83
CA ARG A 241 10.14 23.78 -11.37
C ARG A 241 8.68 23.83 -10.91
N ALA A 242 7.77 24.33 -11.74
CA ALA A 242 6.34 24.28 -11.49
C ALA A 242 5.72 22.88 -11.63
N GLN A 243 6.43 21.95 -12.29
CA GLN A 243 5.96 20.58 -12.47
C GLN A 243 6.45 19.66 -11.36
N ALA A 244 5.53 18.90 -10.79
CA ALA A 244 5.87 17.88 -9.80
C ALA A 244 6.70 16.76 -10.44
N VAL A 245 7.73 16.30 -9.74
CA VAL A 245 8.51 15.13 -10.13
C VAL A 245 7.84 13.87 -9.54
N HIS A 246 6.99 13.26 -10.34
CA HIS A 246 6.15 12.16 -9.91
C HIS A 246 6.04 11.12 -11.03
N LEU A 247 6.40 9.87 -10.73
CA LEU A 247 6.38 8.75 -11.66
C LEU A 247 5.49 7.62 -11.13
N MET A 248 4.72 7.02 -12.00
CA MET A 248 3.90 5.84 -11.71
C MET A 248 4.69 4.57 -12.03
N TYR A 249 4.61 3.56 -11.16
CA TYR A 249 4.99 2.21 -11.51
C TYR A 249 3.92 1.65 -12.46
N ALA A 250 4.32 1.34 -13.67
CA ALA A 250 3.41 0.90 -14.71
C ALA A 250 3.72 -0.52 -15.19
N ASN A 251 2.69 -1.28 -15.51
CA ASN A 251 2.82 -2.51 -16.26
C ASN A 251 3.36 -2.17 -17.67
N PRO A 252 4.52 -2.65 -18.07
CA PRO A 252 5.16 -2.23 -19.31
C PRO A 252 4.41 -2.65 -20.59
N GLU A 253 3.50 -3.62 -20.51
CA GLU A 253 2.70 -4.04 -21.67
C GLU A 253 1.40 -3.24 -21.85
N THR A 254 0.89 -2.65 -20.77
CA THR A 254 -0.43 -1.99 -20.80
C THR A 254 -0.38 -0.52 -20.43
N GLY A 255 0.68 -0.07 -19.73
CA GLY A 255 0.75 1.26 -19.13
C GLY A 255 -0.17 1.44 -17.89
N ALA A 256 -0.92 0.41 -17.52
CA ALA A 256 -1.79 0.43 -16.35
C ALA A 256 -1.01 0.22 -15.03
N SER A 257 -1.72 0.30 -13.89
CA SER A 257 -1.14 -0.04 -12.59
C SER A 257 -0.51 -1.44 -12.58
N VAL A 258 0.61 -1.59 -11.86
CA VAL A 258 1.40 -2.83 -11.82
C VAL A 258 0.67 -3.97 -11.13
N LEU A 259 -0.16 -3.65 -10.15
CA LEU A 259 -0.89 -4.63 -9.34
C LEU A 259 -2.18 -3.99 -8.82
N GLU A 260 -3.29 -4.34 -9.43
CA GLU A 260 -4.60 -3.89 -8.98
C GLU A 260 -4.96 -4.54 -7.64
N PRO A 261 -5.69 -3.83 -6.74
CA PRO A 261 -6.49 -2.64 -6.99
C PRO A 261 -5.78 -1.30 -6.71
N TYR A 262 -4.47 -1.29 -6.45
CA TYR A 262 -3.74 -0.09 -6.04
C TYR A 262 -2.91 0.53 -7.15
N GLY A 263 -2.70 1.85 -7.02
CA GLY A 263 -1.67 2.62 -7.70
C GLY A 263 -0.41 2.68 -6.85
N TYR A 264 0.72 2.55 -7.52
CA TYR A 264 2.05 2.70 -6.92
C TYR A 264 2.77 3.80 -7.66
N SER A 265 3.33 4.74 -6.93
CA SER A 265 4.06 5.86 -7.53
C SER A 265 5.21 6.31 -6.64
N ALA A 266 6.21 6.93 -7.24
CA ALA A 266 7.33 7.52 -6.54
C ALA A 266 7.45 9.00 -6.87
N ARG A 267 7.74 9.80 -5.86
CA ARG A 267 7.87 11.26 -5.97
C ARG A 267 9.25 11.70 -5.48
N LEU A 268 9.84 12.63 -6.21
CA LEU A 268 11.00 13.38 -5.77
C LEU A 268 10.57 14.79 -5.39
N LEU A 269 10.90 15.22 -4.19
CA LEU A 269 10.82 16.61 -3.74
C LEU A 269 12.20 17.24 -3.84
N ARG A 270 12.36 18.26 -4.67
CA ARG A 270 13.62 19.00 -4.81
C ARG A 270 13.97 19.70 -3.48
N PRO A 271 15.19 20.15 -3.26
CA PRO A 271 15.54 20.93 -2.07
C PRO A 271 14.58 22.10 -1.86
N SER A 272 14.06 22.22 -0.64
CA SER A 272 13.09 23.25 -0.21
C SER A 272 11.77 23.26 -1.01
N GLU A 273 11.48 22.24 -1.82
CA GLU A 273 10.26 22.18 -2.60
C GLU A 273 9.04 21.93 -1.72
N GLU A 274 7.98 22.68 -2.00
CA GLU A 274 6.65 22.47 -1.50
C GLU A 274 5.74 22.15 -2.69
N VAL A 275 5.07 21.01 -2.66
CA VAL A 275 4.16 20.61 -3.74
C VAL A 275 2.76 21.19 -3.51
N ALA A 276 2.04 21.44 -4.60
CA ALA A 276 0.66 21.91 -4.53
C ALA A 276 -0.19 20.92 -3.72
N PRO A 277 -1.11 21.40 -2.89
CA PRO A 277 -2.01 20.55 -2.14
C PRO A 277 -2.86 19.67 -3.07
N MET A 278 -3.05 18.41 -2.70
CA MET A 278 -3.94 17.47 -3.40
C MET A 278 -5.13 17.11 -2.51
N LEU A 279 -6.30 17.01 -3.11
CA LEU A 279 -7.51 16.49 -2.49
C LEU A 279 -8.22 15.56 -3.46
N THR A 280 -8.25 14.28 -3.15
CA THR A 280 -8.90 13.26 -3.98
C THR A 280 -9.83 12.39 -3.16
N SER A 281 -10.72 11.65 -3.82
CA SER A 281 -11.53 10.63 -3.17
C SER A 281 -10.73 9.41 -2.72
N ALA A 282 -9.54 9.19 -3.27
CA ALA A 282 -8.68 8.08 -2.89
C ALA A 282 -8.05 8.28 -1.52
N SER A 283 -7.82 7.18 -0.80
CA SER A 283 -6.89 7.14 0.31
C SER A 283 -5.50 6.74 -0.17
N ALA A 284 -4.47 7.15 0.59
CA ALA A 284 -3.09 6.84 0.27
C ALA A 284 -2.26 6.56 1.53
N VAL A 285 -1.22 5.76 1.35
CA VAL A 285 -0.13 5.62 2.32
C VAL A 285 1.16 6.05 1.65
N TYR A 286 1.92 6.91 2.31
CA TYR A 286 3.24 7.35 1.89
C TYR A 286 4.31 6.71 2.75
N HIS A 287 5.39 6.27 2.13
CA HIS A 287 6.61 5.85 2.82
C HIS A 287 7.75 6.78 2.41
N VAL A 288 8.51 7.26 3.38
CA VAL A 288 9.67 8.12 3.15
C VAL A 288 10.87 7.24 2.79
N VAL A 289 11.17 7.13 1.51
CA VAL A 289 12.29 6.32 1.02
C VAL A 289 13.62 6.92 1.44
N SER A 290 13.74 8.25 1.35
CA SER A 290 14.89 8.99 1.88
C SER A 290 14.60 10.48 2.01
N GLY A 291 15.36 11.14 2.87
CA GLY A 291 15.22 12.57 3.15
C GLY A 291 14.43 12.88 4.40
N GLN A 292 14.06 14.15 4.55
CA GLN A 292 13.31 14.67 5.69
C GLN A 292 12.42 15.83 5.26
N GLY A 293 11.29 16.03 5.94
CA GLY A 293 10.39 17.13 5.59
C GLY A 293 9.13 17.13 6.43
N GLU A 294 8.09 17.72 5.87
CA GLU A 294 6.80 17.87 6.54
C GLU A 294 5.66 17.51 5.58
N SER A 295 4.61 16.94 6.13
CA SER A 295 3.34 16.74 5.43
C SER A 295 2.21 17.33 6.23
N GLU A 296 1.42 18.20 5.60
CA GLU A 296 0.15 18.64 6.13
C GLU A 296 -0.95 17.71 5.61
N VAL A 297 -1.63 17.01 6.51
CA VAL A 297 -2.67 16.04 6.19
C VAL A 297 -3.93 16.37 6.96
N GLY A 298 -4.97 16.87 6.28
CA GLY A 298 -6.23 17.23 6.89
C GLY A 298 -6.10 18.25 8.02
N GLY A 299 -5.20 19.22 7.88
CA GLY A 299 -4.92 20.26 8.87
C GLY A 299 -3.98 19.84 10.01
N ARG A 300 -3.45 18.62 9.99
CA ARG A 300 -2.41 18.15 10.93
C ARG A 300 -1.06 18.14 10.23
N THR A 301 -0.03 18.65 10.88
CA THR A 301 1.35 18.62 10.37
C THR A 301 2.11 17.46 10.98
N PHE A 302 2.81 16.71 10.13
CA PHE A 302 3.70 15.61 10.48
C PHE A 302 5.09 15.92 9.95
N SER A 303 6.07 16.01 10.84
CA SER A 303 7.48 16.10 10.46
C SER A 303 8.04 14.69 10.35
N TRP A 304 8.58 14.36 9.19
CA TRP A 304 9.02 13.02 8.84
C TRP A 304 10.50 12.95 8.45
N GLU A 305 11.06 11.78 8.64
CA GLU A 305 12.40 11.38 8.20
C GLU A 305 12.37 10.03 7.47
N GLN A 306 13.51 9.60 6.98
CA GLN A 306 13.64 8.33 6.25
C GLN A 306 13.05 7.15 7.03
N GLY A 307 12.24 6.36 6.35
CA GLY A 307 11.57 5.17 6.88
C GLY A 307 10.16 5.43 7.37
N ASP A 308 9.79 6.67 7.75
CA ASP A 308 8.46 6.98 8.26
C ASP A 308 7.34 6.63 7.28
N VAL A 309 6.16 6.28 7.82
CA VAL A 309 4.98 5.91 7.04
C VAL A 309 3.82 6.82 7.44
N ILE A 310 3.14 7.41 6.45
CA ILE A 310 2.08 8.40 6.66
C ILE A 310 0.79 7.91 6.00
N ALA A 311 -0.30 7.81 6.77
CA ALA A 311 -1.63 7.52 6.25
C ALA A 311 -2.39 8.81 5.93
N VAL A 312 -2.89 8.88 4.71
CA VAL A 312 -3.77 9.94 4.20
C VAL A 312 -5.13 9.33 3.89
N PRO A 313 -6.12 9.50 4.76
CA PRO A 313 -7.46 8.95 4.50
C PRO A 313 -8.13 9.54 3.27
N SER A 314 -9.11 8.82 2.71
CA SER A 314 -9.97 9.28 1.60
C SER A 314 -10.47 10.71 1.84
N GLN A 315 -10.55 11.50 0.78
CA GLN A 315 -11.03 12.89 0.80
C GLN A 315 -10.31 13.77 1.83
N THR A 316 -9.00 13.53 2.04
CA THR A 316 -8.19 14.31 2.95
C THR A 316 -7.17 15.11 2.15
N LYS A 317 -7.16 16.42 2.35
CA LYS A 317 -6.17 17.30 1.73
C LYS A 317 -4.78 16.96 2.23
N VAL A 318 -3.84 16.79 1.33
CA VAL A 318 -2.44 16.50 1.63
C VAL A 318 -1.51 17.42 0.87
N ARG A 319 -0.45 17.86 1.54
CA ARG A 319 0.64 18.65 0.98
C ARG A 319 1.95 18.19 1.58
N HIS A 320 3.00 18.09 0.76
CA HIS A 320 4.34 17.70 1.22
C HIS A 320 5.33 18.83 0.97
N ARG A 321 6.28 18.98 1.89
CA ARG A 321 7.41 19.90 1.79
C ARG A 321 8.71 19.20 2.16
N ASN A 322 9.75 19.36 1.33
CA ASN A 322 11.11 18.93 1.66
C ASN A 322 11.73 19.91 2.66
N GLY A 323 12.16 19.41 3.81
CA GLY A 323 12.79 20.21 4.86
C GLY A 323 14.27 20.50 4.61
N SER A 324 14.91 19.84 3.65
CA SER A 324 16.33 20.05 3.33
C SER A 324 16.51 21.13 2.27
N ALA A 325 17.41 22.08 2.51
CA ALA A 325 17.79 23.12 1.55
C ALA A 325 18.75 22.62 0.47
N SER A 326 19.36 21.44 0.62
CA SER A 326 20.43 20.95 -0.25
C SER A 326 20.22 19.54 -0.80
N ARG A 327 19.35 18.73 -0.23
CA ARG A 327 19.11 17.33 -0.62
C ARG A 327 17.66 17.11 -1.04
N ALA A 328 17.47 16.32 -2.09
CA ALA A 328 16.15 15.85 -2.48
C ALA A 328 15.60 14.87 -1.42
N ALA A 329 14.27 14.77 -1.35
CA ALA A 329 13.58 13.73 -0.61
C ALA A 329 12.75 12.86 -1.57
N TYR A 330 12.60 11.59 -1.24
CA TYR A 330 11.89 10.62 -2.07
C TYR A 330 10.78 9.96 -1.27
N LEU A 331 9.58 9.95 -1.84
CA LEU A 331 8.41 9.33 -1.25
C LEU A 331 7.87 8.24 -2.19
N LEU A 332 7.60 7.06 -1.64
CA LEU A 332 6.71 6.07 -2.27
C LEU A 332 5.28 6.39 -1.88
N GLN A 333 4.34 6.32 -2.81
CA GLN A 333 2.90 6.43 -2.58
C GLN A 333 2.22 5.15 -3.03
N VAL A 334 1.31 4.66 -2.20
CA VAL A 334 0.36 3.60 -2.56
C VAL A 334 -1.04 4.13 -2.29
N ASP A 335 -1.94 4.04 -3.27
CA ASP A 335 -3.29 4.57 -3.19
C ASP A 335 -4.32 3.65 -3.84
N ASN A 336 -5.60 3.84 -3.51
CA ASN A 336 -6.70 3.05 -4.07
C ASN A 336 -7.42 3.76 -5.24
N ALA A 337 -6.78 4.75 -5.87
CA ALA A 337 -7.35 5.47 -7.02
C ALA A 337 -7.69 4.55 -8.21
N PRO A 338 -6.88 3.54 -8.59
CA PRO A 338 -7.22 2.64 -9.68
C PRO A 338 -8.51 1.84 -9.42
N LEU A 339 -8.71 1.35 -8.19
CA LEU A 339 -9.97 0.69 -7.82
C LEU A 339 -11.15 1.64 -7.93
N GLN A 340 -11.03 2.83 -7.34
CA GLN A 340 -12.10 3.83 -7.38
C GLN A 340 -12.41 4.28 -8.82
N SER A 341 -11.38 4.40 -9.66
CA SER A 341 -11.55 4.73 -11.08
C SER A 341 -12.34 3.67 -11.84
N LYS A 342 -12.03 2.38 -11.60
CA LYS A 342 -12.76 1.26 -12.21
C LYS A 342 -14.23 1.20 -11.78
N LEU A 343 -14.52 1.61 -10.55
CA LEU A 343 -15.88 1.66 -10.01
C LEU A 343 -16.61 2.97 -10.30
N GLY A 344 -15.95 3.94 -10.97
CA GLY A 344 -16.51 5.24 -11.26
C GLY A 344 -16.63 6.17 -10.04
N TRP A 345 -15.88 5.90 -8.98
CA TRP A 345 -15.92 6.65 -7.70
C TRP A 345 -14.81 7.69 -7.57
N TYR A 346 -13.74 7.55 -8.37
CA TYR A 346 -12.58 8.44 -8.26
C TYR A 346 -12.95 9.89 -8.65
N ARG A 347 -12.53 10.83 -7.81
CA ARG A 347 -12.66 12.27 -8.04
C ARG A 347 -11.44 13.01 -7.52
N GLU A 348 -11.06 14.05 -8.22
CA GLU A 348 -10.19 15.12 -7.74
C GLU A 348 -11.06 16.32 -7.38
N PHE A 349 -10.76 16.96 -6.26
CA PHE A 349 -11.49 18.13 -5.78
C PHE A 349 -10.59 19.37 -5.93
N ALA A 350 -11.19 20.49 -6.33
CA ALA A 350 -10.48 21.76 -6.50
C ALA A 350 -10.04 22.38 -5.16
#